data_e1523678f752c4b9f543a50914471d80
#
_entry.id   e1523678f752c4b9f543a50914471d80
#
_cell.length_a   1.000
_cell.length_b   1.000
_cell.length_c   1.000
_cell.angle_alpha   90.00
_cell.angle_beta   90.00
_cell.angle_gamma   90.00
#
_symmetry.space_group_name_H-M   'P 1'
#
loop_
_entity.id
_entity.type
_entity.pdbx_description
1 polymer ?
#
loop_
_entity_poly.entity_id
_entity_poly.type
_entity_poly.pdbx_seq_one_letter_code
_entity_poly.pdbx_strand_id
1 'polypeptide(L)'
;MKKTLAILVALVMVFSCASALAELTFTTGGTSGTYYAFGGVLAQYISDNTDVQVTAIAGEGSAANIDMLDMGFAQLGFVQSDVAYYAYNGIRFEQYEGAPITSFKALAALYNETVQLVTCNPEIKSMDDLRGKNVSIGAAGSGVYFNAMDFLAAYDMTEEDINPQYLSFADSAEALKDGKIDAAFVVAGAPTTAVVDLCATKGAYLVGCDEEHIAKLKELNGAYTECVIPAGTYQGIDEDVTTVAVKAIVIANADVTDEEAYTIVSTIFENTDAIAAAHAKGLELDLAYAAECGLPYHAGAAKYFAEKGITVAE
;
A
#
# COMPACT_ATOMS: atom_id res chain seq x y z
N MET A 1 78.95 -14.82 15.31
CA MET A 1 78.22 -13.53 15.18
C MET A 1 77.27 -13.63 14.02
N LYS A 2 76.06 -14.09 14.26
CA LYS A 2 75.01 -14.23 13.22
C LYS A 2 74.09 -13.05 13.39
N LYS A 3 74.08 -12.14 12.43
CA LYS A 3 73.11 -11.07 12.29
C LYS A 3 71.82 -11.65 11.72
N THR A 4 70.84 -11.82 12.57
CA THR A 4 69.46 -12.16 12.18
C THR A 4 68.82 -10.92 11.61
N LEU A 5 68.61 -10.94 10.29
CA LEU A 5 67.81 -9.92 9.56
C LEU A 5 66.32 -10.18 9.83
N ALA A 6 65.73 -9.37 10.70
CA ALA A 6 64.31 -9.40 10.90
C ALA A 6 63.65 -8.65 9.75
N ILE A 7 63.05 -9.39 8.81
CA ILE A 7 62.16 -8.82 7.79
C ILE A 7 60.84 -8.57 8.46
N LEU A 8 60.58 -7.30 8.71
CA LEU A 8 59.26 -6.81 9.17
C LEU A 8 58.34 -6.85 7.95
N VAL A 9 57.63 -7.95 7.76
CA VAL A 9 56.47 -7.98 6.85
C VAL A 9 55.39 -7.21 7.48
N ALA A 10 55.27 -5.92 7.16
CA ALA A 10 54.07 -5.12 7.43
C ALA A 10 52.96 -5.70 6.59
N LEU A 11 52.16 -6.57 7.20
CA LEU A 11 50.90 -7.03 6.64
C LEU A 11 49.96 -5.85 6.69
N VAL A 12 49.91 -5.06 5.63
CA VAL A 12 48.84 -4.08 5.43
C VAL A 12 47.59 -4.93 5.23
N MET A 13 46.90 -5.23 6.35
CA MET A 13 45.48 -5.60 6.28
C MET A 13 44.74 -4.38 5.75
N VAL A 14 44.54 -4.33 4.45
CA VAL A 14 43.47 -3.55 3.88
C VAL A 14 42.19 -4.22 4.41
N PHE A 15 41.70 -3.71 5.55
CA PHE A 15 40.31 -3.87 5.87
C PHE A 15 39.55 -3.12 4.77
N SER A 16 39.27 -3.82 3.67
CA SER A 16 38.09 -3.47 2.90
C SER A 16 36.94 -3.67 3.88
N CYS A 17 36.53 -2.59 4.55
CA CYS A 17 35.18 -2.50 5.00
C CYS A 17 34.33 -2.61 3.71
N ALA A 18 34.04 -3.84 3.30
CA ALA A 18 32.80 -4.07 2.62
C ALA A 18 31.77 -3.61 3.65
N SER A 19 31.32 -2.36 3.53
CA SER A 19 30.06 -1.96 4.13
C SER A 19 29.09 -3.04 3.65
N ALA A 20 28.69 -3.95 4.55
CA ALA A 20 27.54 -4.76 4.26
C ALA A 20 26.47 -3.71 3.92
N LEU A 21 26.05 -3.69 2.65
CA LEU A 21 24.96 -2.82 2.23
C LEU A 21 23.83 -3.13 3.19
N ALA A 22 23.34 -2.12 3.88
CA ALA A 22 22.24 -2.32 4.81
C ALA A 22 21.05 -2.80 3.98
N GLU A 23 20.53 -3.96 4.34
CA GLU A 23 19.34 -4.51 3.67
C GLU A 23 18.12 -3.75 4.19
N LEU A 24 17.40 -3.08 3.29
CA LEU A 24 16.18 -2.36 3.62
C LEU A 24 15.00 -3.34 3.66
N THR A 25 14.33 -3.42 4.79
CA THR A 25 13.08 -4.19 4.91
C THR A 25 11.93 -3.35 4.38
N PHE A 26 11.20 -3.90 3.39
CA PHE A 26 10.02 -3.31 2.80
C PHE A 26 8.76 -4.06 3.26
N THR A 27 8.04 -3.50 4.22
CA THR A 27 6.78 -4.08 4.70
C THR A 27 5.62 -3.77 3.75
N THR A 28 4.81 -4.79 3.45
CA THR A 28 3.79 -4.75 2.41
C THR A 28 2.39 -5.04 2.98
N GLY A 29 1.64 -5.94 2.43
CA GLY A 29 0.33 -6.41 2.90
C GLY A 29 0.27 -7.93 2.91
N GLY A 30 -0.92 -8.47 3.14
CA GLY A 30 -1.17 -9.90 3.05
C GLY A 30 -0.87 -10.46 1.65
N THR A 31 -0.46 -11.73 1.58
CA THR A 31 0.06 -12.37 0.36
C THR A 31 -0.94 -12.48 -0.79
N SER A 32 -2.23 -12.28 -0.54
CA SER A 32 -3.30 -12.24 -1.55
C SER A 32 -3.65 -10.82 -2.04
N GLY A 33 -2.94 -9.80 -1.56
CA GLY A 33 -3.11 -8.39 -1.91
C GLY A 33 -2.03 -7.86 -2.87
N THR A 34 -2.29 -6.69 -3.44
CA THR A 34 -1.42 -6.05 -4.44
C THR A 34 -0.11 -5.57 -3.83
N TYR A 35 -0.10 -5.05 -2.59
CA TYR A 35 1.13 -4.61 -1.91
C TYR A 35 2.21 -5.69 -1.89
N TYR A 36 1.85 -6.92 -1.52
CA TYR A 36 2.82 -8.01 -1.45
C TYR A 36 3.37 -8.39 -2.84
N ALA A 37 2.47 -8.59 -3.81
CA ALA A 37 2.88 -9.01 -5.15
C ALA A 37 3.72 -7.94 -5.85
N PHE A 38 3.28 -6.69 -5.84
CA PHE A 38 3.99 -5.60 -6.51
C PHE A 38 5.23 -5.15 -5.72
N GLY A 39 5.15 -5.12 -4.38
CA GLY A 39 6.31 -4.84 -3.52
C GLY A 39 7.44 -5.82 -3.70
N GLY A 40 7.13 -7.12 -3.89
CA GLY A 40 8.10 -8.15 -4.21
C GLY A 40 8.81 -7.88 -5.55
N VAL A 41 8.07 -7.48 -6.58
CA VAL A 41 8.64 -7.11 -7.89
C VAL A 41 9.54 -5.88 -7.77
N LEU A 42 9.10 -4.83 -7.07
CA LEU A 42 9.91 -3.62 -6.89
C LEU A 42 11.19 -3.91 -6.10
N ALA A 43 11.08 -4.62 -4.98
CA ALA A 43 12.23 -4.99 -4.15
C ALA A 43 13.27 -5.80 -4.94
N GLN A 44 12.81 -6.81 -5.67
CA GLN A 44 13.68 -7.62 -6.52
C GLN A 44 14.34 -6.79 -7.63
N TYR A 45 13.54 -5.95 -8.31
CA TYR A 45 14.07 -5.13 -9.42
C TYR A 45 15.12 -4.12 -8.94
N ILE A 46 14.88 -3.45 -7.80
CA ILE A 46 15.84 -2.51 -7.20
C ILE A 46 17.13 -3.25 -6.82
N SER A 47 17.01 -4.38 -6.11
CA SER A 47 18.16 -5.16 -5.66
C SER A 47 19.02 -5.73 -6.79
N ASP A 48 18.39 -6.13 -7.91
CA ASP A 48 19.08 -6.70 -9.06
C ASP A 48 19.79 -5.64 -9.91
N ASN A 49 19.34 -4.39 -9.88
CA ASN A 49 19.81 -3.36 -10.79
C ASN A 49 20.57 -2.21 -10.11
N THR A 50 20.69 -2.23 -8.77
CA THR A 50 21.37 -1.20 -7.98
C THR A 50 22.19 -1.81 -6.84
N ASP A 51 22.95 -0.97 -6.14
CA ASP A 51 23.62 -1.37 -4.90
C ASP A 51 22.70 -1.35 -3.68
N VAL A 52 21.45 -0.88 -3.81
CA VAL A 52 20.44 -0.87 -2.72
C VAL A 52 19.79 -2.23 -2.62
N GLN A 53 19.95 -2.90 -1.48
CA GLN A 53 19.34 -4.20 -1.24
C GLN A 53 18.01 -4.02 -0.51
N VAL A 54 16.92 -4.56 -1.08
CA VAL A 54 15.55 -4.45 -0.54
C VAL A 54 14.94 -5.83 -0.42
N THR A 55 14.43 -6.17 0.75
CA THR A 55 13.65 -7.39 0.97
C THR A 55 12.20 -7.04 1.30
N ALA A 56 11.28 -7.44 0.43
CA ALA A 56 9.86 -7.31 0.69
C ALA A 56 9.36 -8.41 1.63
N ILE A 57 8.65 -8.01 2.68
CA ILE A 57 8.01 -8.93 3.62
C ILE A 57 6.49 -8.77 3.61
N ALA A 58 5.78 -9.85 3.88
CA ALA A 58 4.34 -9.78 4.12
C ALA A 58 4.07 -8.96 5.39
N GLY A 59 3.00 -8.15 5.36
CA GLY A 59 2.57 -7.28 6.45
C GLY A 59 1.04 -7.27 6.57
N GLU A 60 0.54 -6.53 7.56
CA GLU A 60 -0.89 -6.40 7.82
C GLU A 60 -1.52 -5.19 7.09
N GLY A 61 -0.72 -4.36 6.43
CA GLY A 61 -1.16 -3.19 5.66
C GLY A 61 -0.86 -1.86 6.35
N SER A 62 -1.57 -0.80 5.95
CA SER A 62 -1.13 0.59 6.12
C SER A 62 -0.81 1.01 7.54
N ALA A 63 -1.69 0.79 8.52
CA ALA A 63 -1.44 1.23 9.89
C ALA A 63 -0.30 0.44 10.53
N ALA A 64 -0.31 -0.90 10.38
CA ALA A 64 0.77 -1.74 10.90
C ALA A 64 2.12 -1.42 10.24
N ASN A 65 2.14 -1.07 8.95
CA ASN A 65 3.37 -0.68 8.26
C ASN A 65 3.91 0.65 8.80
N ILE A 66 3.05 1.63 9.09
CA ILE A 66 3.46 2.89 9.75
C ILE A 66 4.09 2.59 11.10
N ASP A 67 3.46 1.74 11.91
CA ASP A 67 3.98 1.34 13.23
C ASP A 67 5.34 0.65 13.10
N MET A 68 5.52 -0.24 12.12
CA MET A 68 6.81 -0.91 11.86
C MET A 68 7.93 0.09 11.51
N LEU A 69 7.62 1.11 10.70
CA LEU A 69 8.58 2.15 10.37
C LEU A 69 8.90 3.04 11.58
N ASP A 70 7.89 3.43 12.36
CA ASP A 70 8.05 4.26 13.56
C ASP A 70 8.91 3.56 14.64
N MET A 71 8.73 2.24 14.77
CA MET A 71 9.51 1.41 15.68
C MET A 71 10.89 0.99 15.13
N GLY A 72 11.22 1.32 13.87
CA GLY A 72 12.47 0.96 13.21
C GLY A 72 12.59 -0.51 12.81
N PHE A 73 11.48 -1.27 12.74
CA PHE A 73 11.46 -2.67 12.32
C PHE A 73 11.45 -2.84 10.79
N ALA A 74 11.06 -1.80 10.06
CA ALA A 74 11.15 -1.72 8.62
C ALA A 74 11.61 -0.31 8.21
N GLN A 75 12.26 -0.21 7.06
CA GLN A 75 12.76 1.06 6.52
C GLN A 75 11.84 1.60 5.44
N LEU A 76 11.16 0.71 4.72
CA LEU A 76 10.21 1.04 3.66
C LEU A 76 8.85 0.40 3.96
N GLY A 77 7.77 1.05 3.58
CA GLY A 77 6.42 0.52 3.75
C GLY A 77 5.47 0.95 2.65
N PHE A 78 4.56 0.06 2.25
CA PHE A 78 3.38 0.45 1.50
C PHE A 78 2.31 0.96 2.45
N VAL A 79 1.70 2.08 2.11
CA VAL A 79 0.56 2.65 2.86
C VAL A 79 -0.44 3.29 1.90
N GLN A 80 -1.70 3.37 2.32
CA GLN A 80 -2.72 4.17 1.66
C GLN A 80 -2.52 5.65 1.97
N SER A 81 -2.77 6.52 1.00
CA SER A 81 -2.57 7.98 1.14
C SER A 81 -3.47 8.61 2.21
N ASP A 82 -4.69 8.12 2.39
CA ASP A 82 -5.62 8.54 3.43
C ASP A 82 -5.13 8.16 4.83
N VAL A 83 -4.72 6.91 5.04
CA VAL A 83 -4.20 6.42 6.33
C VAL A 83 -2.91 7.15 6.71
N ALA A 84 -2.01 7.32 5.73
CA ALA A 84 -0.78 8.07 5.95
C ALA A 84 -1.05 9.53 6.33
N TYR A 85 -2.05 10.17 5.69
CA TYR A 85 -2.50 11.51 6.04
C TYR A 85 -3.09 11.58 7.45
N TYR A 86 -3.93 10.62 7.84
CA TYR A 86 -4.49 10.56 9.20
C TYR A 86 -3.39 10.39 10.27
N ALA A 87 -2.49 9.44 10.06
CA ALA A 87 -1.38 9.18 10.98
C ALA A 87 -0.43 10.38 11.10
N TYR A 88 -0.03 10.96 9.96
CA TYR A 88 0.93 12.07 9.93
C TYR A 88 0.39 13.33 10.61
N ASN A 89 -0.91 13.60 10.48
CA ASN A 89 -1.54 14.78 11.07
C ASN A 89 -2.15 14.51 12.46
N GLY A 90 -2.21 13.27 12.93
CA GLY A 90 -2.78 12.91 14.23
C GLY A 90 -4.28 13.21 14.33
N ILE A 91 -5.05 12.78 13.34
CA ILE A 91 -6.48 13.15 13.23
C ILE A 91 -7.37 11.94 12.87
N ARG A 92 -8.68 12.13 13.02
CA ARG A 92 -9.78 11.30 12.52
C ARG A 92 -10.05 10.05 13.35
N PHE A 93 -9.05 9.27 13.71
CA PHE A 93 -9.21 8.01 14.41
C PHE A 93 -8.52 8.02 15.77
N GLU A 94 -9.14 7.39 16.79
CA GLU A 94 -8.68 7.40 18.17
C GLU A 94 -7.18 7.05 18.30
N GLN A 95 -6.71 6.10 17.50
CA GLN A 95 -5.29 5.68 17.53
C GLN A 95 -4.30 6.77 17.07
N TYR A 96 -4.75 7.77 16.30
CA TYR A 96 -3.93 8.88 15.81
C TYR A 96 -4.28 10.21 16.44
N GLU A 97 -5.50 10.39 16.98
CA GLU A 97 -6.01 11.67 17.44
C GLU A 97 -5.13 12.27 18.54
N GLY A 98 -4.53 13.42 18.24
CA GLY A 98 -3.60 14.11 19.13
C GLY A 98 -2.21 13.45 19.26
N ALA A 99 -1.92 12.39 18.50
CA ALA A 99 -0.67 11.65 18.50
C ALA A 99 -0.13 11.46 17.07
N PRO A 100 0.32 12.54 16.38
CA PRO A 100 0.83 12.46 15.02
C PRO A 100 2.10 11.60 14.94
N ILE A 101 2.17 10.73 13.92
CA ILE A 101 3.36 9.94 13.61
C ILE A 101 4.05 10.59 12.40
N THR A 102 5.19 11.23 12.64
CA THR A 102 5.94 12.00 11.63
C THR A 102 7.31 11.41 11.31
N SER A 103 7.59 10.21 11.78
CA SER A 103 8.86 9.49 11.61
C SER A 103 9.07 8.93 10.20
N PHE A 104 8.12 9.12 9.29
CA PHE A 104 8.19 8.66 7.91
C PHE A 104 8.00 9.82 6.91
N LYS A 105 8.48 9.62 5.69
CA LYS A 105 8.35 10.53 4.56
C LYS A 105 7.90 9.76 3.32
N ALA A 106 7.20 10.42 2.40
CA ALA A 106 6.80 9.82 1.13
C ALA A 106 8.00 9.65 0.18
N LEU A 107 8.04 8.51 -0.53
CA LEU A 107 8.92 8.33 -1.68
C LEU A 107 8.16 8.59 -2.99
N ALA A 108 7.03 7.92 -3.19
CA ALA A 108 6.21 8.06 -4.39
C ALA A 108 4.82 7.46 -4.20
N ALA A 109 3.81 7.99 -4.92
CA ALA A 109 2.56 7.28 -5.19
C ALA A 109 2.72 6.40 -6.44
N LEU A 110 2.19 5.18 -6.42
CA LEU A 110 2.47 4.21 -7.48
C LEU A 110 1.23 3.80 -8.30
N TYR A 111 0.07 3.61 -7.66
CA TYR A 111 -1.15 3.16 -8.32
C TYR A 111 -2.38 3.42 -7.44
N ASN A 112 -3.57 3.21 -8.01
CA ASN A 112 -4.83 3.35 -7.27
C ASN A 112 -5.15 2.11 -6.42
N GLU A 113 -5.40 2.33 -5.14
CA GLU A 113 -6.01 1.38 -4.21
C GLU A 113 -7.53 1.55 -4.29
N THR A 114 -8.17 0.71 -5.09
CA THR A 114 -9.61 0.78 -5.34
C THR A 114 -10.38 0.17 -4.18
N VAL A 115 -11.36 0.88 -3.66
CA VAL A 115 -12.27 0.35 -2.64
C VAL A 115 -13.30 -0.56 -3.33
N GLN A 116 -13.27 -1.84 -2.98
CA GLN A 116 -14.11 -2.88 -3.56
C GLN A 116 -14.97 -3.48 -2.45
N LEU A 117 -16.27 -3.23 -2.48
CA LEU A 117 -17.22 -3.95 -1.62
C LEU A 117 -17.67 -5.20 -2.36
N VAL A 118 -17.28 -6.37 -1.86
CA VAL A 118 -17.45 -7.67 -2.50
C VAL A 118 -18.45 -8.51 -1.73
N THR A 119 -19.36 -9.16 -2.43
CA THR A 119 -20.36 -10.08 -1.85
C THR A 119 -20.62 -11.29 -2.76
N CYS A 120 -20.99 -12.43 -2.17
CA CYS A 120 -21.56 -13.57 -2.91
C CYS A 120 -23.10 -13.60 -2.87
N ASN A 121 -23.74 -12.62 -2.21
CA ASN A 121 -25.19 -12.51 -2.12
C ASN A 121 -25.72 -11.48 -3.13
N PRO A 122 -26.50 -11.89 -4.17
CA PRO A 122 -27.03 -10.97 -5.18
C PRO A 122 -28.07 -9.97 -4.64
N GLU A 123 -28.54 -10.15 -3.42
CA GLU A 123 -29.49 -9.23 -2.78
C GLU A 123 -28.80 -8.02 -2.10
N ILE A 124 -27.50 -8.07 -1.91
CA ILE A 124 -26.71 -6.94 -1.42
C ILE A 124 -26.31 -6.09 -2.64
N LYS A 125 -26.94 -4.94 -2.78
CA LYS A 125 -26.78 -4.04 -3.95
C LYS A 125 -26.32 -2.63 -3.56
N SER A 126 -26.38 -2.31 -2.28
CA SER A 126 -25.98 -1.02 -1.73
C SER A 126 -25.33 -1.19 -0.35
N MET A 127 -24.71 -0.13 0.15
CA MET A 127 -24.19 -0.09 1.53
C MET A 127 -25.31 -0.27 2.58
N ASP A 128 -26.52 0.25 2.32
CA ASP A 128 -27.65 0.12 3.25
C ASP A 128 -28.07 -1.34 3.50
N ASP A 129 -27.82 -2.24 2.52
CA ASP A 129 -28.10 -3.67 2.64
C ASP A 129 -27.15 -4.37 3.62
N LEU A 130 -26.10 -3.70 4.08
CA LEU A 130 -25.16 -4.22 5.08
C LEU A 130 -25.67 -4.13 6.52
N ARG A 131 -26.76 -3.40 6.81
CA ARG A 131 -27.29 -3.28 8.17
C ARG A 131 -27.62 -4.64 8.75
N GLY A 132 -26.99 -4.95 9.91
CA GLY A 132 -27.12 -6.24 10.61
C GLY A 132 -26.41 -7.41 9.94
N LYS A 133 -25.63 -7.19 8.87
CA LYS A 133 -24.88 -8.23 8.17
C LYS A 133 -23.50 -8.48 8.80
N ASN A 134 -22.94 -9.66 8.55
CA ASN A 134 -21.56 -9.98 8.88
C ASN A 134 -20.66 -9.42 7.78
N VAL A 135 -19.88 -8.38 8.08
CA VAL A 135 -19.07 -7.67 7.09
C VAL A 135 -17.60 -7.70 7.48
N SER A 136 -16.73 -8.19 6.59
CA SER A 136 -15.29 -8.03 6.78
C SER A 136 -14.89 -6.58 6.48
N ILE A 137 -14.28 -5.94 7.47
CA ILE A 137 -13.80 -4.56 7.41
C ILE A 137 -12.28 -4.48 7.37
N GLY A 138 -11.63 -5.56 6.94
CA GLY A 138 -10.17 -5.69 6.82
C GLY A 138 -9.52 -6.27 8.07
N ALA A 139 -8.28 -6.72 7.93
CA ALA A 139 -7.49 -7.21 9.05
C ALA A 139 -7.18 -6.08 10.04
N ALA A 140 -6.95 -6.44 11.30
CA ALA A 140 -6.48 -5.48 12.30
C ALA A 140 -5.14 -4.86 11.83
N GLY A 141 -5.03 -3.54 11.92
CA GLY A 141 -3.86 -2.79 11.42
C GLY A 141 -3.85 -2.54 9.90
N SER A 142 -4.86 -3.01 9.15
CA SER A 142 -4.98 -2.70 7.72
C SER A 142 -5.55 -1.31 7.47
N GLY A 143 -5.26 -0.73 6.28
CA GLY A 143 -5.90 0.51 5.83
C GLY A 143 -7.38 0.33 5.47
N VAL A 144 -7.81 -0.89 5.21
CA VAL A 144 -9.19 -1.24 4.84
C VAL A 144 -10.19 -0.83 5.92
N TYR A 145 -9.81 -0.98 7.20
CA TYR A 145 -10.64 -0.56 8.32
C TYR A 145 -11.05 0.91 8.21
N PHE A 146 -10.10 1.78 7.90
CA PHE A 146 -10.36 3.24 7.80
C PHE A 146 -11.33 3.54 6.66
N ASN A 147 -11.14 2.90 5.51
CA ASN A 147 -12.05 3.07 4.37
C ASN A 147 -13.45 2.51 4.69
N ALA A 148 -13.55 1.36 5.35
CA ALA A 148 -14.83 0.81 5.77
C ALA A 148 -15.56 1.77 6.70
N MET A 149 -14.87 2.38 7.69
CA MET A 149 -15.46 3.38 8.59
C MET A 149 -15.88 4.65 7.85
N ASP A 150 -15.09 5.12 6.89
CA ASP A 150 -15.45 6.27 6.07
C ASP A 150 -16.66 5.98 5.17
N PHE A 151 -16.74 4.78 4.59
CA PHE A 151 -17.91 4.35 3.82
C PHE A 151 -19.17 4.27 4.70
N LEU A 152 -19.08 3.64 5.86
CA LEU A 152 -20.20 3.60 6.80
C LEU A 152 -20.66 5.03 7.15
N ALA A 153 -19.72 5.92 7.49
CA ALA A 153 -20.05 7.31 7.83
C ALA A 153 -20.70 8.07 6.65
N ALA A 154 -20.25 7.84 5.41
CA ALA A 154 -20.84 8.47 4.22
C ALA A 154 -22.31 8.06 4.01
N TYR A 155 -22.68 6.84 4.43
CA TYR A 155 -24.05 6.30 4.37
C TYR A 155 -24.82 6.46 5.70
N ASP A 156 -24.40 7.39 6.57
CA ASP A 156 -25.03 7.62 7.87
C ASP A 156 -25.15 6.34 8.72
N MET A 157 -24.10 5.49 8.63
CA MET A 157 -23.94 4.25 9.38
C MET A 157 -22.72 4.33 10.29
N THR A 158 -22.69 3.44 11.27
CA THR A 158 -21.57 3.23 12.17
C THR A 158 -21.18 1.74 12.20
N GLU A 159 -20.09 1.40 12.84
CA GLU A 159 -19.69 0.00 13.04
C GLU A 159 -20.76 -0.82 13.80
N GLU A 160 -21.57 -0.17 14.65
CA GLU A 160 -22.65 -0.81 15.39
C GLU A 160 -23.84 -1.24 14.50
N ASP A 161 -23.96 -0.67 13.28
CA ASP A 161 -25.00 -1.04 12.32
C ASP A 161 -24.71 -2.36 11.58
N ILE A 162 -23.49 -2.91 11.72
CA ILE A 162 -23.06 -4.17 11.11
C ILE A 162 -22.55 -5.13 12.19
N ASN A 163 -22.24 -6.37 11.80
CA ASN A 163 -21.49 -7.32 12.63
C ASN A 163 -20.04 -7.39 12.06
N PRO A 164 -19.11 -6.55 12.54
CA PRO A 164 -17.79 -6.42 11.92
C PRO A 164 -16.95 -7.67 12.13
N GLN A 165 -16.21 -8.04 11.07
CA GLN A 165 -15.22 -9.11 11.07
C GLN A 165 -13.87 -8.56 10.63
N TYR A 166 -12.82 -8.83 11.38
CA TYR A 166 -11.48 -8.32 11.11
C TYR A 166 -10.65 -9.41 10.42
N LEU A 167 -10.81 -9.53 9.10
CA LEU A 167 -10.23 -10.62 8.32
C LEU A 167 -9.27 -10.09 7.24
N SER A 168 -8.24 -10.89 6.94
CA SER A 168 -7.41 -10.69 5.75
C SER A 168 -8.22 -10.88 4.46
N PHE A 169 -7.70 -10.47 3.30
CA PHE A 169 -8.39 -10.69 2.02
C PHE A 169 -8.59 -12.18 1.73
N ALA A 170 -7.60 -13.03 2.04
CA ALA A 170 -7.72 -14.47 1.87
C ALA A 170 -8.81 -15.06 2.77
N ASP A 171 -8.81 -14.72 4.06
CA ASP A 171 -9.80 -15.21 5.02
C ASP A 171 -11.21 -14.69 4.68
N SER A 172 -11.31 -13.43 4.20
CA SER A 172 -12.59 -12.85 3.74
C SER A 172 -13.14 -13.61 2.54
N ALA A 173 -12.29 -13.91 1.55
CA ALA A 173 -12.69 -14.69 0.38
C ALA A 173 -13.19 -16.09 0.78
N GLU A 174 -12.48 -16.79 1.67
CA GLU A 174 -12.92 -18.09 2.18
C GLU A 174 -14.22 -17.99 3.00
N ALA A 175 -14.34 -16.96 3.86
CA ALA A 175 -15.55 -16.75 4.65
C ALA A 175 -16.77 -16.43 3.78
N LEU A 176 -16.60 -15.67 2.68
CA LEU A 176 -17.64 -15.43 1.67
C LEU A 176 -18.04 -16.71 0.93
N LYS A 177 -17.06 -17.55 0.52
CA LYS A 177 -17.33 -18.86 -0.11
C LYS A 177 -18.16 -19.77 0.78
N ASP A 178 -17.83 -19.77 2.07
CA ASP A 178 -18.51 -20.58 3.10
C ASP A 178 -19.85 -19.99 3.56
N GLY A 179 -20.17 -18.76 3.19
CA GLY A 179 -21.37 -18.05 3.66
C GLY A 179 -21.31 -17.67 5.15
N LYS A 180 -20.11 -17.53 5.71
CA LYS A 180 -19.87 -17.09 7.09
C LYS A 180 -19.96 -15.59 7.27
N ILE A 181 -19.66 -14.85 6.20
CA ILE A 181 -19.85 -13.40 6.10
C ILE A 181 -20.68 -13.09 4.87
N ASP A 182 -21.32 -11.93 4.87
CA ASP A 182 -22.24 -11.48 3.83
C ASP A 182 -21.53 -10.59 2.80
N ALA A 183 -20.56 -9.78 3.24
CA ALA A 183 -19.78 -8.89 2.39
C ALA A 183 -18.37 -8.67 2.97
N ALA A 184 -17.48 -8.15 2.14
CA ALA A 184 -16.13 -7.79 2.54
C ALA A 184 -15.66 -6.52 1.82
N PHE A 185 -15.02 -5.63 2.56
CA PHE A 185 -14.22 -4.56 1.98
C PHE A 185 -12.85 -5.11 1.57
N VAL A 186 -12.45 -4.81 0.33
CA VAL A 186 -11.12 -5.08 -0.22
C VAL A 186 -10.61 -3.76 -0.81
N VAL A 187 -9.56 -3.20 -0.25
CA VAL A 187 -8.94 -1.97 -0.74
C VAL A 187 -7.56 -2.32 -1.24
N ALA A 188 -7.45 -2.38 -2.56
CA ALA A 188 -6.26 -2.89 -3.23
C ALA A 188 -6.28 -2.50 -4.71
N GLY A 189 -5.14 -2.62 -5.38
CA GLY A 189 -5.10 -2.50 -6.84
C GLY A 189 -5.97 -3.57 -7.51
N ALA A 190 -6.94 -3.15 -8.30
CA ALA A 190 -7.74 -4.05 -9.12
C ALA A 190 -7.00 -4.43 -10.42
N PRO A 191 -7.08 -5.68 -10.90
CA PRO A 191 -7.67 -6.85 -10.25
C PRO A 191 -6.86 -7.33 -9.03
N THR A 192 -7.55 -7.66 -7.92
CA THR A 192 -6.96 -8.17 -6.68
C THR A 192 -7.02 -9.69 -6.65
N THR A 193 -5.93 -10.38 -6.32
CA THR A 193 -5.83 -11.85 -6.36
C THR A 193 -6.95 -12.56 -5.60
N ALA A 194 -7.27 -12.11 -4.37
CA ALA A 194 -8.34 -12.72 -3.57
C ALA A 194 -9.73 -12.60 -4.24
N VAL A 195 -10.00 -11.47 -4.91
CA VAL A 195 -11.27 -11.25 -5.62
C VAL A 195 -11.32 -12.06 -6.92
N VAL A 196 -10.20 -12.15 -7.65
CA VAL A 196 -10.08 -13.02 -8.84
C VAL A 196 -10.39 -14.47 -8.48
N ASP A 197 -9.80 -14.99 -7.40
CA ASP A 197 -10.03 -16.36 -6.94
C ASP A 197 -11.48 -16.57 -6.49
N LEU A 198 -12.06 -15.63 -5.76
CA LEU A 198 -13.46 -15.70 -5.33
C LEU A 198 -14.41 -15.74 -6.54
N CYS A 199 -14.23 -14.84 -7.50
CA CYS A 199 -15.06 -14.79 -8.71
C CYS A 199 -14.94 -16.08 -9.53
N ALA A 200 -13.74 -16.66 -9.65
CA ALA A 200 -13.51 -17.88 -10.41
C ALA A 200 -14.09 -19.14 -9.74
N THR A 201 -14.15 -19.17 -8.40
CA THR A 201 -14.51 -20.38 -7.64
C THR A 201 -15.95 -20.40 -7.14
N LYS A 202 -16.53 -19.27 -6.79
CA LYS A 202 -17.88 -19.14 -6.21
C LYS A 202 -18.80 -18.26 -7.05
N GLY A 203 -18.24 -17.28 -7.73
CA GLY A 203 -18.96 -16.13 -8.26
C GLY A 203 -19.17 -15.07 -7.18
N ALA A 204 -18.99 -13.82 -7.56
CA ALA A 204 -19.15 -12.69 -6.67
C ALA A 204 -19.77 -11.50 -7.41
N TYR A 205 -20.21 -10.52 -6.63
CA TYR A 205 -20.72 -9.23 -7.09
C TYR A 205 -19.90 -8.12 -6.45
N LEU A 206 -19.72 -7.03 -7.17
CA LEU A 206 -19.21 -5.79 -6.63
C LEU A 206 -20.35 -4.82 -6.39
N VAL A 207 -20.36 -4.19 -5.24
CA VAL A 207 -21.31 -3.14 -4.90
C VAL A 207 -20.67 -1.79 -5.16
N GLY A 208 -21.24 -1.00 -6.06
CA GLY A 208 -20.77 0.34 -6.41
C GLY A 208 -21.12 1.39 -5.35
N CYS A 209 -20.54 2.57 -5.53
CA CYS A 209 -20.84 3.76 -4.76
C CYS A 209 -21.47 4.81 -5.68
N ASP A 210 -22.56 5.41 -5.27
CA ASP A 210 -23.23 6.44 -6.07
C ASP A 210 -22.57 7.82 -5.91
N GLU A 211 -22.94 8.75 -6.80
CA GLU A 211 -22.34 10.09 -6.90
C GLU A 211 -22.48 10.90 -5.60
N GLU A 212 -23.61 10.79 -4.89
CA GLU A 212 -23.83 11.50 -3.63
C GLU A 212 -22.85 11.05 -2.56
N HIS A 213 -22.69 9.72 -2.40
CA HIS A 213 -21.80 9.16 -1.37
C HIS A 213 -20.32 9.29 -1.75
N ILE A 214 -20.00 9.27 -3.05
CA ILE A 214 -18.65 9.65 -3.52
C ILE A 214 -18.32 11.10 -3.11
N ALA A 215 -19.25 12.02 -3.26
CA ALA A 215 -19.06 13.41 -2.82
C ALA A 215 -18.83 13.51 -1.32
N LYS A 216 -19.63 12.82 -0.50
CA LYS A 216 -19.45 12.75 0.96
C LYS A 216 -18.08 12.16 1.35
N LEU A 217 -17.64 11.09 0.68
CA LEU A 217 -16.29 10.50 0.92
C LEU A 217 -15.17 11.50 0.63
N LYS A 218 -15.27 12.25 -0.48
CA LYS A 218 -14.31 13.31 -0.82
C LYS A 218 -14.32 14.47 0.17
N GLU A 219 -15.46 14.77 0.81
CA GLU A 219 -15.56 15.75 1.89
C GLU A 219 -14.92 15.24 3.20
N LEU A 220 -15.05 13.95 3.49
CA LEU A 220 -14.42 13.32 4.65
C LEU A 220 -12.90 13.31 4.53
N ASN A 221 -12.38 12.98 3.34
CA ASN A 221 -10.94 12.99 3.06
C ASN A 221 -10.69 13.29 1.57
N GLY A 222 -9.95 14.35 1.30
CA GLY A 222 -9.56 14.75 -0.07
C GLY A 222 -8.65 13.76 -0.80
N ALA A 223 -8.17 12.69 -0.14
CA ALA A 223 -7.42 11.61 -0.78
C ALA A 223 -8.30 10.69 -1.64
N TYR A 224 -9.62 10.65 -1.40
CA TYR A 224 -10.53 9.86 -2.22
C TYR A 224 -10.70 10.46 -3.61
N THR A 225 -10.55 9.63 -4.61
CA THR A 225 -10.84 9.94 -6.02
C THR A 225 -11.85 8.95 -6.55
N GLU A 226 -12.79 9.44 -7.37
CA GLU A 226 -13.71 8.56 -8.09
C GLU A 226 -12.93 7.68 -9.07
N CYS A 227 -13.28 6.40 -9.13
CA CYS A 227 -12.72 5.48 -10.10
C CYS A 227 -13.78 4.47 -10.55
N VAL A 228 -13.49 3.82 -11.69
CA VAL A 228 -14.33 2.78 -12.25
C VAL A 228 -13.52 1.48 -12.31
N ILE A 229 -14.10 0.39 -11.83
CA ILE A 229 -13.63 -0.96 -12.11
C ILE A 229 -14.29 -1.39 -13.42
N PRO A 230 -13.51 -1.54 -14.51
CA PRO A 230 -14.09 -1.85 -15.82
C PRO A 230 -14.77 -3.21 -15.86
N ALA A 231 -15.83 -3.33 -16.66
CA ALA A 231 -16.44 -4.60 -17.01
C ALA A 231 -15.38 -5.62 -17.46
N GLY A 232 -15.52 -6.86 -17.00
CA GLY A 232 -14.57 -7.94 -17.33
C GLY A 232 -13.25 -7.93 -16.53
N THR A 233 -13.05 -6.98 -15.61
CA THR A 233 -11.89 -7.01 -14.67
C THR A 233 -11.90 -8.30 -13.84
N TYR A 234 -13.09 -8.79 -13.48
CA TYR A 234 -13.30 -10.05 -12.76
C TYR A 234 -14.27 -10.93 -13.52
N GLN A 235 -14.08 -12.24 -13.45
CA GLN A 235 -14.98 -13.20 -14.10
C GLN A 235 -16.40 -13.06 -13.55
N GLY A 236 -17.37 -12.83 -14.46
CA GLY A 236 -18.79 -12.69 -14.13
C GLY A 236 -19.21 -11.30 -13.67
N ILE A 237 -18.30 -10.32 -13.71
CA ILE A 237 -18.62 -8.89 -13.53
C ILE A 237 -18.59 -8.24 -14.91
N ASP A 238 -19.77 -8.17 -15.57
CA ASP A 238 -19.92 -7.78 -16.97
C ASP A 238 -20.33 -6.30 -17.16
N GLU A 239 -20.42 -5.55 -16.06
CA GLU A 239 -20.74 -4.12 -16.04
C GLU A 239 -19.65 -3.34 -15.32
N ASP A 240 -19.48 -2.08 -15.71
CA ASP A 240 -18.61 -1.13 -15.00
C ASP A 240 -19.13 -0.87 -13.59
N VAL A 241 -18.24 -0.84 -12.60
CA VAL A 241 -18.60 -0.55 -11.20
C VAL A 241 -17.91 0.73 -10.77
N THR A 242 -18.69 1.79 -10.56
CA THR A 242 -18.18 3.06 -10.03
C THR A 242 -17.96 2.97 -8.52
N THR A 243 -16.81 3.42 -8.05
CA THR A 243 -16.41 3.46 -6.65
C THR A 243 -15.39 4.59 -6.44
N VAL A 244 -14.64 4.54 -5.34
CA VAL A 244 -13.52 5.44 -5.08
C VAL A 244 -12.21 4.68 -4.92
N ALA A 245 -11.11 5.39 -5.07
CA ALA A 245 -9.78 4.92 -4.78
C ALA A 245 -9.01 5.93 -3.92
N VAL A 246 -8.03 5.44 -3.20
CA VAL A 246 -6.94 6.20 -2.59
C VAL A 246 -5.64 5.80 -3.26
N LYS A 247 -4.52 6.46 -2.99
CA LYS A 247 -3.24 6.12 -3.61
C LYS A 247 -2.49 5.09 -2.77
N ALA A 248 -1.89 4.10 -3.44
CA ALA A 248 -0.83 3.29 -2.86
C ALA A 248 0.46 4.09 -2.87
N ILE A 249 1.01 4.43 -1.72
CA ILE A 249 2.26 5.18 -1.61
C ILE A 249 3.33 4.35 -0.92
N VAL A 250 4.58 4.54 -1.32
CA VAL A 250 5.74 4.02 -0.60
C VAL A 250 6.25 5.11 0.31
N ILE A 251 6.42 4.77 1.58
CA ILE A 251 7.01 5.63 2.60
C ILE A 251 8.36 5.05 3.06
N ALA A 252 9.22 5.93 3.56
CA ALA A 252 10.52 5.58 4.14
C ALA A 252 10.69 6.22 5.52
N ASN A 253 11.37 5.56 6.45
CA ASN A 253 11.77 6.14 7.71
C ASN A 253 13.12 6.86 7.61
N ALA A 254 13.62 7.41 8.71
CA ALA A 254 14.86 8.20 8.76
C ALA A 254 16.14 7.36 8.57
N ASP A 255 16.07 6.04 8.60
CA ASP A 255 17.22 5.16 8.37
C ASP A 255 17.58 5.06 6.89
N VAL A 256 16.62 5.36 5.98
CA VAL A 256 16.87 5.43 4.54
C VAL A 256 17.63 6.71 4.23
N THR A 257 18.79 6.58 3.60
CA THR A 257 19.61 7.74 3.20
C THR A 257 19.03 8.46 1.98
N ASP A 258 19.42 9.72 1.76
CA ASP A 258 19.00 10.49 0.57
C ASP A 258 19.44 9.81 -0.73
N GLU A 259 20.60 9.16 -0.73
CA GLU A 259 21.11 8.42 -1.89
C GLU A 259 20.29 7.17 -2.18
N GLU A 260 19.94 6.39 -1.16
CA GLU A 260 19.07 5.22 -1.31
C GLU A 260 17.67 5.62 -1.77
N ALA A 261 17.06 6.62 -1.15
CA ALA A 261 15.73 7.13 -1.54
C ALA A 261 15.72 7.63 -3.00
N TYR A 262 16.76 8.39 -3.41
CA TYR A 262 16.93 8.82 -4.80
C TYR A 262 17.06 7.62 -5.73
N THR A 263 17.90 6.65 -5.38
CA THR A 263 18.14 5.43 -6.18
C THR A 263 16.87 4.61 -6.34
N ILE A 264 16.11 4.41 -5.26
CA ILE A 264 14.84 3.68 -5.29
C ILE A 264 13.86 4.35 -6.26
N VAL A 265 13.61 5.65 -6.08
CA VAL A 265 12.62 6.39 -6.88
C VAL A 265 13.04 6.47 -8.35
N SER A 266 14.31 6.82 -8.63
CA SER A 266 14.83 6.87 -9.99
C SER A 266 14.77 5.51 -10.69
N THR A 267 15.13 4.43 -10.00
CA THR A 267 15.09 3.07 -10.55
C THR A 267 13.66 2.68 -10.93
N ILE A 268 12.66 2.98 -10.11
CA ILE A 268 11.25 2.69 -10.41
C ILE A 268 10.80 3.46 -11.66
N PHE A 269 10.99 4.78 -11.70
CA PHE A 269 10.40 5.62 -12.74
C PHE A 269 11.22 5.70 -14.04
N GLU A 270 12.46 5.26 -14.04
CA GLU A 270 13.26 5.14 -15.26
C GLU A 270 13.17 3.77 -15.93
N ASN A 271 12.49 2.79 -15.28
CA ASN A 271 12.37 1.42 -15.76
C ASN A 271 10.92 0.90 -15.76
N THR A 272 9.96 1.79 -15.96
CA THR A 272 8.51 1.44 -15.90
C THR A 272 8.12 0.31 -16.84
N ASP A 273 8.70 0.24 -18.05
CA ASP A 273 8.41 -0.84 -19.01
C ASP A 273 8.87 -2.20 -18.49
N ALA A 274 10.05 -2.28 -17.88
CA ALA A 274 10.57 -3.53 -17.33
C ALA A 274 9.75 -3.99 -16.10
N ILE A 275 9.36 -3.05 -15.25
CA ILE A 275 8.50 -3.31 -14.09
C ILE A 275 7.09 -3.74 -14.55
N ALA A 276 6.54 -3.09 -15.60
CA ALA A 276 5.26 -3.46 -16.20
C ALA A 276 5.27 -4.87 -16.80
N ALA A 277 6.39 -5.28 -17.39
CA ALA A 277 6.55 -6.64 -17.88
C ALA A 277 6.55 -7.70 -16.77
N ALA A 278 6.97 -7.34 -15.55
CA ALA A 278 6.99 -8.21 -14.38
C ALA A 278 5.65 -8.19 -13.61
N HIS A 279 4.95 -7.04 -13.55
CA HIS A 279 3.67 -6.90 -12.86
C HIS A 279 2.81 -5.80 -13.51
N ALA A 280 1.53 -6.09 -13.76
CA ALA A 280 0.62 -5.18 -14.47
C ALA A 280 0.50 -3.78 -13.84
N LYS A 281 0.69 -3.64 -12.52
CA LYS A 281 0.70 -2.34 -11.84
C LYS A 281 1.85 -1.42 -12.27
N GLY A 282 2.88 -1.96 -12.90
CA GLY A 282 3.91 -1.15 -13.55
C GLY A 282 3.39 -0.27 -14.69
N LEU A 283 2.24 -0.62 -15.31
CA LEU A 283 1.58 0.20 -16.32
C LEU A 283 0.92 1.48 -15.75
N GLU A 284 0.69 1.53 -14.43
CA GLU A 284 0.11 2.67 -13.74
C GLU A 284 1.16 3.66 -13.22
N LEU A 285 2.44 3.32 -13.33
CA LEU A 285 3.53 4.19 -12.89
C LEU A 285 3.60 5.45 -13.75
N ASP A 286 3.25 6.57 -13.15
CA ASP A 286 3.27 7.90 -13.76
C ASP A 286 3.96 8.90 -12.83
N LEU A 287 4.88 9.69 -13.36
CA LEU A 287 5.72 10.57 -12.55
C LEU A 287 4.93 11.77 -11.96
N ALA A 288 3.91 12.26 -12.67
CA ALA A 288 3.06 13.33 -12.15
C ALA A 288 2.16 12.83 -11.03
N TYR A 289 1.58 11.63 -11.22
CA TYR A 289 0.79 10.93 -10.20
C TYR A 289 1.64 10.64 -8.94
N ALA A 290 2.90 10.23 -9.14
CA ALA A 290 3.83 9.87 -8.07
C ALA A 290 4.16 11.06 -7.14
N ALA A 291 4.08 12.28 -7.65
CA ALA A 291 4.37 13.51 -6.92
C ALA A 291 3.19 14.03 -6.06
N GLU A 292 2.08 13.29 -5.97
CA GLU A 292 0.87 13.72 -5.28
C GLU A 292 0.54 12.83 -4.08
N CYS A 293 1.48 12.64 -3.15
CA CYS A 293 1.25 11.82 -1.94
C CYS A 293 0.46 12.54 -0.84
N GLY A 294 0.35 13.88 -0.89
CA GLY A 294 -0.30 14.66 0.17
C GLY A 294 0.50 14.73 1.49
N LEU A 295 1.77 14.37 1.46
CA LEU A 295 2.70 14.27 2.60
C LEU A 295 4.04 14.90 2.21
N PRO A 296 4.88 15.28 3.19
CA PRO A 296 6.27 15.62 2.93
C PRO A 296 7.04 14.45 2.31
N TYR A 297 7.85 14.77 1.30
CA TYR A 297 8.70 13.80 0.63
C TYR A 297 10.06 13.66 1.31
N HIS A 298 10.64 12.47 1.19
CA HIS A 298 12.03 12.23 1.54
C HIS A 298 12.95 13.08 0.63
N ALA A 299 14.00 13.70 1.19
CA ALA A 299 14.86 14.63 0.45
C ALA A 299 15.48 13.98 -0.81
N GLY A 300 15.88 12.73 -0.76
CA GLY A 300 16.36 11.98 -1.93
C GLY A 300 15.30 11.81 -3.02
N ALA A 301 14.05 11.54 -2.64
CA ALA A 301 12.93 11.48 -3.59
C ALA A 301 12.62 12.86 -4.17
N ALA A 302 12.55 13.90 -3.32
CA ALA A 302 12.32 15.28 -3.76
C ALA A 302 13.38 15.77 -4.75
N LYS A 303 14.65 15.40 -4.54
CA LYS A 303 15.73 15.66 -5.48
C LYS A 303 15.47 15.06 -6.85
N TYR A 304 15.06 13.78 -6.91
CA TYR A 304 14.75 13.14 -8.20
C TYR A 304 13.58 13.84 -8.91
N PHE A 305 12.48 14.16 -8.21
CA PHE A 305 11.36 14.89 -8.79
C PHE A 305 11.79 16.26 -9.30
N ALA A 306 12.62 17.00 -8.55
CA ALA A 306 13.14 18.30 -8.97
C ALA A 306 13.96 18.21 -10.27
N GLU A 307 14.79 17.17 -10.46
CA GLU A 307 15.53 16.92 -11.70
C GLU A 307 14.61 16.64 -12.91
N LYS A 308 13.40 16.12 -12.65
CA LYS A 308 12.34 15.94 -13.67
C LYS A 308 11.43 17.17 -13.83
N GLY A 309 11.74 18.27 -13.15
CA GLY A 309 10.98 19.52 -13.23
C GLY A 309 9.68 19.53 -12.40
N ILE A 310 9.55 18.64 -11.45
CA ILE A 310 8.38 18.51 -10.55
C ILE A 310 8.80 18.96 -9.15
N THR A 311 8.02 19.86 -8.54
CA THR A 311 8.25 20.31 -7.17
C THR A 311 7.30 19.56 -6.24
N VAL A 312 7.84 18.93 -5.19
CA VAL A 312 7.10 18.26 -4.12
C VAL A 312 7.38 18.93 -2.77
N ALA A 313 6.51 18.73 -1.78
CA ALA A 313 6.73 19.23 -0.42
C ALA A 313 7.82 18.37 0.29
N GLU A 314 8.74 19.02 1.03
CA GLU A 314 9.75 18.34 1.87
C GLU A 314 9.39 18.38 3.36
#